data_c64628d578251c5ef2156a744923586a
#
_entry.id   c64628d578251c5ef2156a744923586a
#
_cell.length_a   1.000
_cell.length_b   1.000
_cell.length_c   1.000
_cell.angle_alpha   90.00
_cell.angle_beta   90.00
_cell.angle_gamma   90.00
#
_symmetry.space_group_name_H-M   'P 1'
#
loop_
_entity.id
_entity.type
_entity.pdbx_description
1 polymer ?
#
loop_
_entity_poly.entity_id
_entity_poly.type
_entity_poly.pdbx_seq_one_letter_code
_entity_poly.pdbx_strand_id
1 'polypeptide(L)'
;MIPCFHDEAYIYMNIFREMYSQVAGMIFNARPELELTERVYNTENVEKIVMGIGMDISLETNPQRFRKKYNINEPFIIYAGRKDTGKNVHTLIKYFGEYKRRNPEHSDLKLILIGGGDINIPDKIKSDVIDLGFVDIQDKYDAIGASEFLCQPSKNESFSLVIMESWLCGRPVLVHDHCAVTKNFARESNGGLYFEDYFEFEGCTDYFLNNKETAVKMGQNGRKYVISNFDWNVISQRYREFFEKIEKRQQDNIL
;
A
#
# COMPACT_ATOMS: atom_id res chain seq x y z
N MET A 1 -21.88 -5.51 4.66
CA MET A 1 -21.14 -4.50 5.47
C MET A 1 -19.67 -4.53 5.11
N ILE A 2 -18.99 -3.39 5.10
CA ILE A 2 -17.55 -3.26 4.86
C ILE A 2 -16.93 -2.65 6.13
N PRO A 3 -16.30 -3.45 6.98
CA PRO A 3 -15.90 -3.00 8.32
C PRO A 3 -14.68 -2.07 8.36
N CYS A 4 -13.74 -2.17 7.42
CA CYS A 4 -12.49 -1.39 7.39
C CYS A 4 -11.72 -1.39 8.74
N PHE A 5 -11.44 -2.58 9.25
CA PHE A 5 -10.81 -2.74 10.55
C PHE A 5 -9.30 -2.56 10.54
N HIS A 6 -8.84 -1.88 11.60
CA HIS A 6 -7.46 -1.92 12.08
C HIS A 6 -7.45 -2.48 13.50
N ASP A 7 -6.31 -2.98 13.98
CA ASP A 7 -6.17 -3.43 15.36
C ASP A 7 -6.05 -2.21 16.31
N GLU A 8 -7.19 -1.56 16.53
CA GLU A 8 -7.36 -0.38 17.37
C GLU A 8 -8.43 -0.61 18.44
N ALA A 9 -8.37 0.15 19.53
CA ALA A 9 -9.22 -0.05 20.70
C ALA A 9 -10.73 -0.06 20.42
N TYR A 10 -11.21 0.69 19.42
CA TYR A 10 -12.63 0.78 19.11
C TYR A 10 -13.25 -0.52 18.59
N ILE A 11 -12.46 -1.41 17.96
CA ILE A 11 -12.99 -2.69 17.43
C ILE A 11 -13.45 -3.63 18.55
N TYR A 12 -13.03 -3.40 19.78
CA TYR A 12 -13.42 -4.23 20.94
C TYR A 12 -14.72 -3.75 21.62
N MET A 13 -15.40 -2.72 21.09
CA MET A 13 -16.67 -2.22 21.65
C MET A 13 -17.80 -3.21 21.45
N ASN A 14 -18.58 -3.47 22.52
CA ASN A 14 -19.67 -4.46 22.50
C ASN A 14 -20.76 -4.19 21.44
N ILE A 15 -21.02 -2.92 21.12
CA ILE A 15 -22.00 -2.54 20.12
C ILE A 15 -21.72 -3.18 18.74
N PHE A 16 -20.45 -3.34 18.38
CA PHE A 16 -20.08 -3.97 17.11
C PHE A 16 -20.32 -5.47 17.11
N ARG A 17 -20.26 -6.13 18.28
CA ARG A 17 -20.54 -7.57 18.38
C ARG A 17 -21.96 -7.89 17.96
N GLU A 18 -22.93 -7.14 18.47
CA GLU A 18 -24.34 -7.33 18.12
C GLU A 18 -24.58 -6.98 16.65
N MET A 19 -24.09 -5.83 16.22
CA MET A 19 -24.28 -5.36 14.85
C MET A 19 -23.73 -6.34 13.81
N TYR A 20 -22.51 -6.87 14.01
CA TYR A 20 -21.87 -7.77 13.06
C TYR A 20 -22.46 -9.19 13.05
N SER A 21 -23.08 -9.65 14.14
CA SER A 21 -23.77 -10.92 14.16
C SER A 21 -25.11 -10.94 13.40
N GLN A 22 -25.66 -9.74 13.10
CA GLN A 22 -26.98 -9.60 12.45
C GLN A 22 -26.91 -9.25 10.95
N VAL A 23 -25.70 -9.08 10.39
CA VAL A 23 -25.56 -8.77 8.96
C VAL A 23 -25.64 -10.04 8.11
N ALA A 24 -26.22 -9.94 6.93
CA ALA A 24 -26.30 -11.06 5.99
C ALA A 24 -24.92 -11.42 5.40
N GLY A 25 -24.03 -10.44 5.25
CA GLY A 25 -22.69 -10.66 4.74
C GLY A 25 -21.71 -9.54 5.08
N MET A 26 -20.43 -9.87 5.08
CA MET A 26 -19.30 -8.96 5.33
C MET A 26 -18.32 -8.99 4.17
N ILE A 27 -17.90 -7.80 3.75
CA ILE A 27 -16.94 -7.59 2.67
C ILE A 27 -15.69 -6.94 3.26
N PHE A 28 -14.54 -7.57 3.04
CA PHE A 28 -13.25 -7.12 3.55
C PHE A 28 -12.35 -6.64 2.42
N ASN A 29 -11.54 -5.64 2.70
CA ASN A 29 -10.57 -5.14 1.73
C ASN A 29 -9.32 -6.03 1.63
N ALA A 30 -8.97 -6.72 2.72
CA ALA A 30 -7.79 -7.56 2.78
C ALA A 30 -8.00 -8.76 3.72
N ARG A 31 -7.24 -9.84 3.50
CA ARG A 31 -7.28 -11.03 4.34
C ARG A 31 -6.99 -10.77 5.82
N PRO A 32 -5.99 -9.98 6.22
CA PRO A 32 -5.74 -9.68 7.63
C PRO A 32 -6.92 -8.99 8.34
N GLU A 33 -7.71 -8.21 7.62
CA GLU A 33 -8.93 -7.59 8.14
C GLU A 33 -10.02 -8.64 8.44
N LEU A 34 -10.20 -9.62 7.55
CA LEU A 34 -11.08 -10.76 7.79
C LEU A 34 -10.61 -11.57 9.01
N GLU A 35 -9.33 -11.93 9.07
CA GLU A 35 -8.76 -12.72 10.16
C GLU A 35 -8.88 -12.00 11.52
N LEU A 36 -8.68 -10.68 11.55
CA LEU A 36 -8.91 -9.87 12.73
C LEU A 36 -10.37 -9.91 13.17
N THR A 37 -11.30 -9.79 12.23
CA THR A 37 -12.74 -9.86 12.50
C THR A 37 -13.14 -11.20 13.08
N GLU A 38 -12.69 -12.31 12.52
CA GLU A 38 -12.99 -13.66 13.01
C GLU A 38 -12.40 -13.93 14.40
N ARG A 39 -11.27 -13.31 14.72
CA ARG A 39 -10.65 -13.41 16.04
C ARG A 39 -11.41 -12.64 17.12
N VAL A 40 -12.02 -11.49 16.75
CA VAL A 40 -12.65 -10.57 17.71
C VAL A 40 -14.14 -10.82 17.86
N TYR A 41 -14.81 -11.24 16.79
CA TYR A 41 -16.26 -11.35 16.72
C TYR A 41 -16.70 -12.77 16.37
N ASN A 42 -17.84 -13.19 16.95
CA ASN A 42 -18.53 -14.40 16.49
C ASN A 42 -19.32 -14.08 15.21
N THR A 43 -18.77 -14.47 14.08
CA THR A 43 -19.34 -14.26 12.74
C THR A 43 -19.47 -15.56 11.95
N GLU A 44 -19.60 -16.71 12.64
CA GLU A 44 -19.67 -18.04 12.01
C GLU A 44 -20.84 -18.15 11.02
N ASN A 45 -21.97 -17.54 11.37
CA ASN A 45 -23.18 -17.56 10.55
C ASN A 45 -23.26 -16.43 9.52
N VAL A 46 -22.23 -15.63 9.34
CA VAL A 46 -22.20 -14.52 8.40
C VAL A 46 -21.38 -14.90 7.18
N GLU A 47 -21.94 -14.68 5.97
CA GLU A 47 -21.17 -14.86 4.74
C GLU A 47 -20.04 -13.81 4.66
N LYS A 48 -18.86 -14.25 4.27
CA LYS A 48 -17.66 -13.40 4.26
C LYS A 48 -16.92 -13.53 2.94
N ILE A 49 -16.38 -12.41 2.45
CA ILE A 49 -15.54 -12.37 1.27
C ILE A 49 -14.43 -11.34 1.43
N VAL A 50 -13.21 -11.67 1.00
CA VAL A 50 -12.15 -10.70 0.76
C VAL A 50 -12.30 -10.18 -0.66
N MET A 51 -12.79 -8.96 -0.78
CA MET A 51 -13.12 -8.32 -2.06
C MET A 51 -11.95 -7.50 -2.60
N GLY A 52 -11.36 -6.68 -1.75
CA GLY A 52 -10.43 -5.63 -2.17
C GLY A 52 -11.15 -4.40 -2.74
N ILE A 53 -10.39 -3.56 -3.43
CA ILE A 53 -10.90 -2.35 -4.10
C ILE A 53 -10.53 -2.42 -5.58
N GLY A 54 -11.47 -2.10 -6.47
CA GLY A 54 -11.23 -2.07 -7.90
C GLY A 54 -10.21 -1.02 -8.30
N MET A 55 -9.30 -1.40 -9.21
CA MET A 55 -8.24 -0.53 -9.73
C MET A 55 -8.45 -0.29 -11.22
N ASP A 56 -8.11 0.93 -11.66
CA ASP A 56 -7.97 1.21 -13.09
C ASP A 56 -6.62 0.68 -13.57
N ILE A 57 -6.67 -0.42 -14.32
CA ILE A 57 -5.48 -1.08 -14.84
C ILE A 57 -4.93 -0.46 -16.13
N SER A 58 -5.64 0.52 -16.70
CA SER A 58 -5.23 1.25 -17.91
C SER A 58 -4.19 2.35 -17.66
N LEU A 59 -3.76 2.48 -16.40
CA LEU A 59 -2.78 3.46 -15.95
C LEU A 59 -1.50 3.38 -16.80
N GLU A 60 -1.12 4.52 -17.38
CA GLU A 60 0.13 4.69 -18.12
C GLU A 60 1.12 5.54 -17.33
N THR A 61 2.40 5.28 -17.53
CA THR A 61 3.48 6.02 -16.87
C THR A 61 4.58 6.39 -17.85
N ASN A 62 5.13 7.61 -17.70
CA ASN A 62 6.26 8.09 -18.49
C ASN A 62 7.34 8.70 -17.58
N PRO A 63 8.34 7.91 -17.16
CA PRO A 63 9.44 8.35 -16.31
C PRO A 63 10.18 9.59 -16.83
N GLN A 64 10.39 9.68 -18.15
CA GLN A 64 11.12 10.79 -18.77
C GLN A 64 10.34 12.10 -18.68
N ARG A 65 9.00 12.05 -18.78
CA ARG A 65 8.13 13.23 -18.62
C ARG A 65 8.28 13.81 -17.23
N PHE A 66 8.26 12.98 -16.19
CA PHE A 66 8.48 13.41 -14.81
C PHE A 66 9.87 14.03 -14.63
N ARG A 67 10.93 13.31 -15.04
CA ARG A 67 12.32 13.78 -14.90
C ARG A 67 12.53 15.14 -15.56
N LYS A 68 11.99 15.33 -16.76
CA LYS A 68 12.07 16.60 -17.50
C LYS A 68 11.28 17.73 -16.82
N LYS A 69 10.04 17.44 -16.36
CA LYS A 69 9.15 18.45 -15.76
C LYS A 69 9.70 18.99 -14.44
N TYR A 70 10.24 18.12 -13.60
CA TYR A 70 10.72 18.48 -12.27
C TYR A 70 12.23 18.65 -12.18
N ASN A 71 12.95 18.45 -13.28
CA ASN A 71 14.43 18.54 -13.38
C ASN A 71 15.12 17.61 -12.36
N ILE A 72 14.63 16.37 -12.22
CA ILE A 72 15.15 15.35 -11.30
C ILE A 72 15.72 14.20 -12.12
N ASN A 73 17.05 14.07 -12.12
CA ASN A 73 17.77 13.04 -12.85
C ASN A 73 18.35 11.94 -11.96
N GLU A 74 18.52 12.24 -10.70
CA GLU A 74 19.08 11.34 -9.70
C GLU A 74 18.16 10.14 -9.44
N PRO A 75 18.71 9.00 -8.97
CA PRO A 75 17.88 7.91 -8.47
C PRO A 75 17.12 8.35 -7.22
N PHE A 76 15.90 7.84 -7.03
CA PHE A 76 15.11 8.23 -5.88
C PHE A 76 14.15 7.15 -5.38
N ILE A 77 13.92 7.18 -4.06
CA ILE A 77 12.83 6.50 -3.38
C ILE A 77 11.62 7.45 -3.40
N ILE A 78 10.42 6.92 -3.59
CA ILE A 78 9.20 7.74 -3.56
C ILE A 78 8.27 7.34 -2.41
N TYR A 79 7.69 8.35 -1.77
CA TYR A 79 6.51 8.24 -0.92
C TYR A 79 5.37 9.03 -1.56
N ALA A 80 4.17 8.46 -1.61
CA ALA A 80 2.98 9.15 -2.07
C ALA A 80 1.80 8.92 -1.13
N GLY A 81 1.30 9.99 -0.50
CA GLY A 81 0.23 9.96 0.48
C GLY A 81 0.20 11.17 1.38
N ARG A 82 -0.72 11.20 2.34
CA ARG A 82 -0.75 12.26 3.36
C ARG A 82 0.50 12.19 4.24
N LYS A 83 1.09 13.34 4.53
CA LYS A 83 2.26 13.46 5.40
C LYS A 83 1.84 13.74 6.84
N ASP A 84 1.16 12.78 7.45
CA ASP A 84 0.73 12.85 8.84
C ASP A 84 1.37 11.75 9.71
N THR A 85 1.14 11.83 11.02
CA THR A 85 1.70 10.88 12.00
C THR A 85 1.19 9.47 11.78
N GLY A 86 -0.07 9.31 11.35
CA GLY A 86 -0.68 8.01 11.07
C GLY A 86 -0.02 7.28 9.89
N LYS A 87 0.56 8.04 8.95
CA LYS A 87 1.29 7.48 7.80
C LYS A 87 2.78 7.25 8.08
N ASN A 88 3.28 7.59 9.26
CA ASN A 88 4.64 7.28 9.73
C ASN A 88 5.78 7.85 8.84
N VAL A 89 5.51 8.94 8.10
CA VAL A 89 6.46 9.53 7.14
C VAL A 89 7.71 10.07 7.82
N HIS A 90 7.58 10.53 9.07
CA HIS A 90 8.77 11.02 9.80
C HIS A 90 9.77 9.90 10.07
N THR A 91 9.32 8.65 10.27
CA THR A 91 10.22 7.49 10.38
C THR A 91 10.95 7.25 9.07
N LEU A 92 10.26 7.35 7.93
CA LEU A 92 10.90 7.26 6.62
C LEU A 92 11.99 8.32 6.45
N ILE A 93 11.69 9.60 6.74
CA ILE A 93 12.67 10.70 6.63
C ILE A 93 13.87 10.47 7.57
N LYS A 94 13.63 10.04 8.80
CA LYS A 94 14.68 9.69 9.76
C LYS A 94 15.56 8.55 9.24
N TYR A 95 14.96 7.49 8.73
CA TYR A 95 15.69 6.32 8.23
C TYR A 95 16.45 6.66 6.95
N PHE A 96 15.84 7.43 6.05
CA PHE A 96 16.53 7.92 4.86
C PHE A 96 17.75 8.79 5.20
N GLY A 97 17.63 9.70 6.17
CA GLY A 97 18.75 10.52 6.63
C GLY A 97 19.88 9.70 7.24
N GLU A 98 19.57 8.67 8.01
CA GLU A 98 20.57 7.75 8.55
C GLU A 98 21.19 6.89 7.45
N TYR A 99 20.41 6.44 6.48
CA TYR A 99 20.89 5.73 5.31
C TYR A 99 21.91 6.54 4.51
N LYS A 100 21.62 7.80 4.21
CA LYS A 100 22.56 8.72 3.52
C LYS A 100 23.85 8.91 4.27
N ARG A 101 23.80 8.98 5.60
CA ARG A 101 24.98 9.14 6.46
C ARG A 101 25.88 7.90 6.43
N ARG A 102 25.30 6.71 6.37
CA ARG A 102 26.02 5.43 6.47
C ARG A 102 26.50 4.91 5.13
N ASN A 103 25.85 5.28 4.03
CA ASN A 103 26.07 4.76 2.68
C ASN A 103 26.47 5.90 1.72
N PRO A 104 27.71 6.42 1.83
CA PRO A 104 28.18 7.55 1.02
C PRO A 104 28.26 7.22 -0.48
N GLU A 105 28.34 5.95 -0.86
CA GLU A 105 28.26 5.48 -2.25
C GLU A 105 26.91 5.77 -2.91
N HIS A 106 25.85 5.94 -2.12
CA HIS A 106 24.51 6.34 -2.57
C HIS A 106 24.23 7.83 -2.28
N SER A 107 25.27 8.66 -2.36
CA SER A 107 25.17 10.11 -2.07
C SER A 107 24.26 10.86 -3.05
N ASP A 108 24.00 10.35 -4.22
CA ASP A 108 23.08 10.89 -5.23
C ASP A 108 21.61 10.48 -5.03
N LEU A 109 21.34 9.45 -4.19
CA LEU A 109 19.97 8.98 -3.94
C LEU A 109 19.12 10.09 -3.30
N LYS A 110 17.91 10.31 -3.82
CA LYS A 110 16.94 11.28 -3.28
C LYS A 110 15.73 10.57 -2.67
N LEU A 111 15.01 11.29 -1.82
CA LEU A 111 13.67 10.91 -1.35
C LEU A 111 12.67 11.93 -1.88
N ILE A 112 11.68 11.48 -2.65
CA ILE A 112 10.59 12.32 -3.14
C ILE A 112 9.34 12.06 -2.35
N LEU A 113 8.72 13.14 -1.85
CA LEU A 113 7.45 13.11 -1.13
C LEU A 113 6.37 13.77 -1.98
N ILE A 114 5.25 13.04 -2.19
CA ILE A 114 4.08 13.52 -2.91
C ILE A 114 2.86 13.42 -2.00
N GLY A 115 2.06 14.49 -1.93
CA GLY A 115 0.80 14.54 -1.19
C GLY A 115 0.75 15.67 -0.17
N GLY A 116 -0.40 15.82 0.47
CA GLY A 116 -0.64 16.91 1.42
C GLY A 116 -0.10 16.66 2.82
N GLY A 117 -0.09 17.73 3.60
CA GLY A 117 0.40 17.77 4.97
C GLY A 117 1.79 18.40 5.07
N ASP A 118 2.04 19.06 6.20
CA ASP A 118 3.33 19.66 6.50
C ASP A 118 4.22 18.64 7.21
N ILE A 119 5.48 18.59 6.79
CA ILE A 119 6.45 17.71 7.40
C ILE A 119 7.78 18.44 7.62
N ASN A 120 8.35 18.26 8.80
CA ASN A 120 9.65 18.84 9.11
C ASN A 120 10.76 17.96 8.52
N ILE A 121 11.54 18.53 7.60
CA ILE A 121 12.70 17.89 7.00
C ILE A 121 13.95 18.48 7.69
N PRO A 122 14.76 17.64 8.37
CA PRO A 122 15.98 18.11 9.02
C PRO A 122 16.96 18.78 8.03
N ASP A 123 17.56 19.90 8.40
CA ASP A 123 18.46 20.68 7.54
C ASP A 123 19.58 19.84 6.93
N LYS A 124 20.10 18.86 7.67
CA LYS A 124 21.19 17.97 7.24
C LYS A 124 20.88 17.14 5.99
N ILE A 125 19.61 16.90 5.70
CA ILE A 125 19.16 16.08 4.56
C ILE A 125 18.21 16.86 3.63
N LYS A 126 18.04 18.15 3.87
CA LYS A 126 17.08 18.99 3.13
C LYS A 126 17.39 19.04 1.62
N SER A 127 18.65 18.93 1.23
CA SER A 127 19.06 18.83 -0.18
C SER A 127 18.75 17.48 -0.83
N ASP A 128 18.48 16.45 -0.03
CA ASP A 128 18.23 15.08 -0.50
C ASP A 128 16.76 14.66 -0.44
N VAL A 129 15.93 15.48 0.21
CA VAL A 129 14.48 15.25 0.31
C VAL A 129 13.74 16.33 -0.46
N ILE A 130 13.00 15.93 -1.49
CA ILE A 130 12.24 16.82 -2.36
C ILE A 130 10.75 16.63 -2.04
N ASP A 131 10.14 17.63 -1.41
CA ASP A 131 8.70 17.64 -1.16
C ASP A 131 7.99 18.40 -2.28
N LEU A 132 7.25 17.66 -3.10
CA LEU A 132 6.50 18.23 -4.24
C LEU A 132 5.07 18.65 -3.86
N GLY A 133 4.62 18.36 -2.63
CA GLY A 133 3.24 18.64 -2.25
C GLY A 133 2.24 17.85 -3.10
N PHE A 134 1.08 18.45 -3.35
CA PHE A 134 0.12 17.87 -4.30
C PHE A 134 0.60 18.05 -5.74
N VAL A 135 0.53 16.99 -6.51
CA VAL A 135 0.79 16.98 -7.95
C VAL A 135 -0.41 16.40 -8.69
N ASP A 136 -0.50 16.64 -10.00
CA ASP A 136 -1.50 15.99 -10.83
C ASP A 136 -1.34 14.46 -10.78
N ILE A 137 -2.46 13.75 -10.95
CA ILE A 137 -2.46 12.28 -10.85
C ILE A 137 -1.49 11.62 -11.85
N GLN A 138 -1.38 12.19 -13.06
CA GLN A 138 -0.45 11.68 -14.06
C GLN A 138 1.01 11.91 -13.64
N ASP A 139 1.32 13.05 -13.05
CA ASP A 139 2.66 13.32 -12.51
C ASP A 139 3.03 12.35 -11.38
N LYS A 140 2.06 12.00 -10.52
CA LYS A 140 2.25 10.97 -9.48
C LYS A 140 2.61 9.62 -10.11
N TYR A 141 1.90 9.19 -11.15
CA TYR A 141 2.17 7.92 -11.81
C TYR A 141 3.54 7.93 -12.53
N ASP A 142 3.86 9.03 -13.21
CA ASP A 142 5.15 9.22 -13.85
C ASP A 142 6.31 9.23 -12.85
N ALA A 143 6.10 9.86 -11.68
CA ALA A 143 7.06 9.88 -10.58
C ALA A 143 7.28 8.46 -10.01
N ILE A 144 6.20 7.73 -9.75
CA ILE A 144 6.29 6.33 -9.28
C ILE A 144 7.05 5.50 -10.31
N GLY A 145 6.69 5.59 -11.60
CA GLY A 145 7.38 4.88 -12.67
C GLY A 145 8.87 5.24 -12.81
N ALA A 146 9.27 6.47 -12.44
CA ALA A 146 10.66 6.94 -12.47
C ALA A 146 11.46 6.53 -11.22
N SER A 147 10.81 6.15 -10.12
CA SER A 147 11.46 5.80 -8.85
C SER A 147 12.19 4.44 -8.89
N GLU A 148 13.05 4.21 -7.94
CA GLU A 148 13.64 2.88 -7.70
C GLU A 148 12.59 1.94 -7.08
N PHE A 149 11.90 2.43 -6.06
CA PHE A 149 10.77 1.75 -5.40
C PHE A 149 9.90 2.77 -4.66
N LEU A 150 8.67 2.36 -4.33
CA LEU A 150 7.79 3.11 -3.46
C LEU A 150 7.94 2.61 -2.02
N CYS A 151 8.19 3.52 -1.07
CA CYS A 151 8.18 3.20 0.35
C CYS A 151 6.87 3.66 0.99
N GLN A 152 6.11 2.72 1.58
CA GLN A 152 4.92 2.98 2.37
C GLN A 152 5.16 2.60 3.84
N PRO A 153 5.56 3.56 4.69
CA PRO A 153 5.97 3.29 6.07
C PRO A 153 4.80 3.20 7.05
N SER A 154 3.55 3.32 6.58
CA SER A 154 2.35 3.27 7.40
C SER A 154 2.25 1.95 8.18
N LYS A 155 1.87 2.04 9.45
CA LYS A 155 1.63 0.86 10.31
C LYS A 155 0.19 0.35 10.23
N ASN A 156 -0.73 1.17 9.74
CA ASN A 156 -2.14 0.86 9.62
C ASN A 156 -2.68 1.25 8.24
N GLU A 157 -3.16 0.28 7.50
CA GLU A 157 -3.84 0.45 6.21
C GLU A 157 -4.98 -0.56 6.10
N SER A 158 -6.08 -0.17 5.47
CA SER A 158 -7.18 -1.09 5.13
C SER A 158 -6.99 -1.75 3.76
N PHE A 159 -6.30 -1.08 2.83
CA PHE A 159 -5.98 -1.60 1.49
C PHE A 159 -4.67 -1.03 0.95
N SER A 160 -4.49 0.29 1.02
CA SER A 160 -3.34 1.03 0.45
C SER A 160 -3.33 1.08 -1.07
N LEU A 161 -4.18 1.94 -1.66
CA LEU A 161 -4.24 2.15 -3.11
C LEU A 161 -2.87 2.46 -3.72
N VAL A 162 -2.01 3.19 -3.00
CA VAL A 162 -0.71 3.63 -3.53
C VAL A 162 0.27 2.48 -3.79
N ILE A 163 0.22 1.37 -3.02
CA ILE A 163 1.07 0.22 -3.34
C ILE A 163 0.56 -0.50 -4.60
N MET A 164 -0.75 -0.54 -4.82
CA MET A 164 -1.35 -1.07 -6.04
C MET A 164 -0.97 -0.22 -7.25
N GLU A 165 -1.02 1.11 -7.11
CA GLU A 165 -0.56 2.06 -8.13
C GLU A 165 0.93 1.88 -8.45
N SER A 166 1.78 1.67 -7.42
CA SER A 166 3.21 1.38 -7.63
C SER A 166 3.43 0.13 -8.48
N TRP A 167 2.71 -0.93 -8.20
CA TRP A 167 2.78 -2.15 -8.99
C TRP A 167 2.26 -1.96 -10.41
N LEU A 168 1.17 -1.21 -10.60
CA LEU A 168 0.67 -0.86 -11.94
C LEU A 168 1.71 -0.05 -12.73
N CYS A 169 2.48 0.81 -12.08
CA CYS A 169 3.64 1.51 -12.65
C CYS A 169 4.88 0.60 -12.83
N GLY A 170 4.81 -0.67 -12.46
CA GLY A 170 5.90 -1.64 -12.59
C GLY A 170 7.01 -1.50 -11.56
N ARG A 171 6.75 -0.81 -10.43
CA ARG A 171 7.73 -0.59 -9.37
C ARG A 171 7.44 -1.43 -8.13
N PRO A 172 8.50 -2.00 -7.49
CA PRO A 172 8.34 -2.74 -6.25
C PRO A 172 8.02 -1.80 -5.09
N VAL A 173 7.54 -2.38 -3.99
CA VAL A 173 7.22 -1.63 -2.79
C VAL A 173 8.06 -2.08 -1.60
N LEU A 174 8.37 -1.13 -0.70
CA LEU A 174 8.91 -1.37 0.62
C LEU A 174 7.88 -0.92 1.65
N VAL A 175 7.36 -1.84 2.46
CA VAL A 175 6.26 -1.56 3.40
C VAL A 175 6.67 -1.83 4.83
N HIS A 176 5.96 -1.26 5.81
CA HIS A 176 6.25 -1.51 7.22
C HIS A 176 5.74 -2.88 7.67
N ASP A 177 6.56 -3.65 8.39
CA ASP A 177 6.24 -5.01 8.87
C ASP A 177 4.99 -5.05 9.76
N HIS A 178 4.80 -4.04 10.59
CA HIS A 178 3.64 -3.95 11.49
C HIS A 178 2.32 -3.65 10.76
N CYS A 179 2.34 -3.27 9.48
CA CYS A 179 1.12 -3.17 8.70
C CYS A 179 0.75 -4.53 8.11
N ALA A 180 -0.05 -5.31 8.82
CA ALA A 180 -0.47 -6.65 8.40
C ALA A 180 -1.03 -6.67 6.97
N VAL A 181 -1.78 -5.65 6.56
CA VAL A 181 -2.42 -5.56 5.24
C VAL A 181 -1.39 -5.39 4.11
N THR A 182 -0.53 -4.37 4.19
CA THR A 182 0.45 -4.12 3.12
C THR A 182 1.54 -5.18 3.08
N LYS A 183 1.95 -5.71 4.24
CA LYS A 183 2.85 -6.86 4.34
C LYS A 183 2.25 -8.11 3.67
N ASN A 184 0.97 -8.40 3.95
CA ASN A 184 0.29 -9.53 3.32
C ASN A 184 0.27 -9.39 1.79
N PHE A 185 -0.09 -8.21 1.28
CA PHE A 185 -0.06 -7.94 -0.17
C PHE A 185 1.34 -8.08 -0.77
N ALA A 186 2.38 -7.54 -0.12
CA ALA A 186 3.76 -7.67 -0.58
C ALA A 186 4.22 -9.14 -0.68
N ARG A 187 3.80 -9.97 0.31
CA ARG A 187 4.09 -11.42 0.33
C ARG A 187 3.32 -12.19 -0.74
N GLU A 188 1.99 -12.01 -0.82
CA GLU A 188 1.14 -12.73 -1.78
C GLU A 188 1.51 -12.42 -3.23
N SER A 189 1.82 -11.15 -3.52
CA SER A 189 2.22 -10.73 -4.85
C SER A 189 3.67 -11.09 -5.20
N ASN A 190 4.53 -11.35 -4.20
CA ASN A 190 5.99 -11.31 -4.35
C ASN A 190 6.44 -10.00 -5.05
N GLY A 191 5.78 -8.89 -4.71
CA GLY A 191 5.92 -7.58 -5.35
C GLY A 191 6.72 -6.57 -4.55
N GLY A 192 7.28 -6.95 -3.40
CA GLY A 192 8.01 -6.03 -2.54
C GLY A 192 8.63 -6.69 -1.33
N LEU A 193 9.25 -5.84 -0.51
CA LEU A 193 9.89 -6.22 0.74
C LEU A 193 9.21 -5.48 1.90
N TYR A 194 9.55 -5.85 3.12
CA TYR A 194 9.04 -5.21 4.33
C TYR A 194 10.15 -5.03 5.36
N PHE A 195 10.00 -4.04 6.23
CA PHE A 195 10.95 -3.67 7.27
C PHE A 195 10.23 -3.35 8.57
N GLU A 196 10.84 -3.67 9.69
CA GLU A 196 10.38 -3.30 11.03
C GLU A 196 11.23 -2.16 11.60
N ASP A 197 12.55 -2.25 11.45
CA ASP A 197 13.51 -1.30 12.00
C ASP A 197 14.41 -0.65 10.93
N TYR A 198 15.36 0.16 11.40
CA TYR A 198 16.30 0.85 10.51
C TYR A 198 17.19 -0.12 9.74
N PHE A 199 17.71 -1.17 10.38
CA PHE A 199 18.68 -2.06 9.73
C PHE A 199 18.03 -2.90 8.64
N GLU A 200 16.77 -3.30 8.85
CA GLU A 200 15.98 -3.96 7.82
C GLU A 200 15.63 -2.99 6.67
N PHE A 201 15.30 -1.71 6.99
CA PHE A 201 15.11 -0.68 5.96
C PHE A 201 16.38 -0.48 5.12
N GLU A 202 17.55 -0.35 5.76
CA GLU A 202 18.85 -0.25 5.10
C GLU A 202 19.10 -1.46 4.19
N GLY A 203 19.00 -2.67 4.71
CA GLY A 203 19.20 -3.90 3.94
C GLY A 203 18.23 -4.07 2.77
N CYS A 204 16.96 -3.73 2.94
CA CYS A 204 15.98 -3.75 1.84
C CYS A 204 16.28 -2.70 0.78
N THR A 205 16.71 -1.49 1.19
CA THR A 205 17.10 -0.41 0.28
C THR A 205 18.31 -0.84 -0.55
N ASP A 206 19.36 -1.35 0.10
CA ASP A 206 20.56 -1.86 -0.58
C ASP A 206 20.21 -3.00 -1.55
N TYR A 207 19.31 -3.89 -1.12
CA TYR A 207 18.87 -4.99 -1.97
C TYR A 207 18.23 -4.48 -3.26
N PHE A 208 17.32 -3.52 -3.21
CA PHE A 208 16.69 -2.95 -4.41
C PHE A 208 17.69 -2.18 -5.28
N LEU A 209 18.58 -1.41 -4.67
CA LEU A 209 19.55 -0.61 -5.42
C LEU A 209 20.60 -1.47 -6.13
N ASN A 210 21.02 -2.56 -5.49
CA ASN A 210 22.07 -3.44 -6.03
C ASN A 210 21.53 -4.57 -6.91
N ASN A 211 20.22 -4.88 -6.85
CA ASN A 211 19.59 -5.98 -7.61
C ASN A 211 18.46 -5.48 -8.51
N LYS A 212 18.79 -4.56 -9.43
CA LYS A 212 17.82 -3.88 -10.31
C LYS A 212 16.88 -4.82 -11.06
N GLU A 213 17.42 -5.91 -11.63
CA GLU A 213 16.61 -6.90 -12.36
C GLU A 213 15.58 -7.58 -11.44
N THR A 214 15.97 -7.91 -10.21
CA THR A 214 15.07 -8.50 -9.22
C THR A 214 14.02 -7.49 -8.77
N ALA A 215 14.41 -6.23 -8.56
CA ALA A 215 13.46 -5.14 -8.21
C ALA A 215 12.41 -4.96 -9.33
N VAL A 216 12.82 -4.93 -10.59
CA VAL A 216 11.91 -4.86 -11.74
C VAL A 216 10.99 -6.09 -11.78
N LYS A 217 11.52 -7.29 -11.56
CA LYS A 217 10.72 -8.53 -11.52
C LYS A 217 9.67 -8.49 -10.40
N MET A 218 10.03 -7.98 -9.23
CA MET A 218 9.07 -7.78 -8.12
C MET A 218 7.96 -6.80 -8.52
N GLY A 219 8.28 -5.66 -9.12
CA GLY A 219 7.29 -4.73 -9.65
C GLY A 219 6.33 -5.38 -10.66
N GLN A 220 6.86 -6.21 -11.57
CA GLN A 220 6.07 -6.97 -12.54
C GLN A 220 5.17 -8.04 -11.88
N ASN A 221 5.65 -8.71 -10.84
CA ASN A 221 4.85 -9.65 -10.06
C ASN A 221 3.68 -8.95 -9.39
N GLY A 222 3.93 -7.80 -8.75
CA GLY A 222 2.89 -6.97 -8.17
C GLY A 222 1.87 -6.50 -9.22
N ARG A 223 2.33 -6.06 -10.41
CA ARG A 223 1.43 -5.68 -11.50
C ARG A 223 0.51 -6.83 -11.92
N LYS A 224 1.05 -8.04 -12.11
CA LYS A 224 0.23 -9.23 -12.41
C LYS A 224 -0.80 -9.50 -11.32
N TYR A 225 -0.36 -9.40 -10.06
CA TYR A 225 -1.24 -9.60 -8.91
C TYR A 225 -2.41 -8.61 -8.91
N VAL A 226 -2.16 -7.30 -9.14
CA VAL A 226 -3.21 -6.28 -9.20
C VAL A 226 -4.18 -6.54 -10.35
N ILE A 227 -3.68 -6.79 -11.55
CA ILE A 227 -4.51 -7.06 -12.73
C ILE A 227 -5.41 -8.29 -12.51
N SER A 228 -4.86 -9.38 -11.95
CA SER A 228 -5.60 -10.62 -11.73
C SER A 228 -6.62 -10.55 -10.60
N ASN A 229 -6.43 -9.65 -9.62
CA ASN A 229 -7.25 -9.64 -8.42
C ASN A 229 -8.12 -8.40 -8.25
N PHE A 230 -7.72 -7.24 -8.81
CA PHE A 230 -8.32 -5.94 -8.52
C PHE A 230 -8.73 -5.16 -9.77
N ASP A 231 -8.68 -5.73 -10.97
CA ASP A 231 -9.36 -5.16 -12.14
C ASP A 231 -10.84 -4.97 -11.84
N TRP A 232 -11.43 -3.86 -12.28
CA TRP A 232 -12.84 -3.58 -12.05
C TRP A 232 -13.78 -4.67 -12.56
N ASN A 233 -13.44 -5.39 -13.63
CA ASN A 233 -14.25 -6.50 -14.12
C ASN A 233 -14.23 -7.67 -13.13
N VAL A 234 -13.04 -7.98 -12.55
CA VAL A 234 -12.89 -9.02 -11.54
C VAL A 234 -13.67 -8.66 -10.27
N ILE A 235 -13.53 -7.42 -9.80
CA ILE A 235 -14.23 -6.95 -8.60
C ILE A 235 -15.76 -6.93 -8.83
N SER A 236 -16.23 -6.42 -9.96
CA SER A 236 -17.65 -6.39 -10.29
C SER A 236 -18.29 -7.79 -10.36
N GLN A 237 -17.53 -8.75 -10.89
CA GLN A 237 -17.99 -10.15 -10.94
C GLN A 237 -18.07 -10.76 -9.54
N ARG A 238 -17.04 -10.55 -8.69
CA ARG A 238 -17.04 -11.01 -7.29
C ARG A 238 -18.21 -10.43 -6.48
N TYR A 239 -18.57 -9.14 -6.71
CA TYR A 239 -19.72 -8.52 -6.06
C TYR A 239 -21.02 -9.20 -6.46
N ARG A 240 -21.24 -9.47 -7.75
CA ARG A 240 -22.43 -10.17 -8.25
C ARG A 240 -22.56 -11.55 -7.62
N GLU A 241 -21.52 -12.36 -7.70
CA GLU A 241 -21.52 -13.72 -7.14
C GLU A 241 -21.78 -13.72 -5.62
N PHE A 242 -21.21 -12.76 -4.91
CA PHE A 242 -21.41 -12.64 -3.47
C PHE A 242 -22.85 -12.26 -3.11
N PHE A 243 -23.46 -11.31 -3.81
CA PHE A 243 -24.84 -10.92 -3.57
C PHE A 243 -25.83 -12.05 -3.94
N GLU A 244 -25.64 -12.72 -5.06
CA GLU A 244 -26.43 -13.89 -5.45
C GLU A 244 -26.38 -15.00 -4.38
N LYS A 245 -25.20 -15.24 -3.82
CA LYS A 245 -25.02 -16.20 -2.72
C LYS A 245 -25.82 -15.80 -1.46
N ILE A 246 -25.77 -14.51 -1.09
CA ILE A 246 -26.54 -14.00 0.06
C ILE A 246 -28.03 -14.12 -0.17
N GLU A 247 -28.54 -13.71 -1.34
CA GLU A 247 -29.96 -13.78 -1.70
C GLU A 247 -30.49 -15.23 -1.64
N LYS A 248 -29.78 -16.17 -2.23
CA LYS A 248 -30.11 -17.59 -2.18
C LYS A 248 -30.22 -18.11 -0.75
N ARG A 249 -29.23 -17.80 0.09
CA ARG A 249 -29.22 -18.21 1.49
C ARG A 249 -30.39 -17.61 2.28
N GLN A 250 -30.81 -16.39 1.99
CA GLN A 250 -31.97 -15.78 2.64
C GLN A 250 -33.26 -16.46 2.23
N GLN A 251 -33.40 -16.85 0.96
CA GLN A 251 -34.57 -17.62 0.47
C GLN A 251 -34.65 -19.00 1.13
N ASP A 252 -33.53 -19.70 1.25
CA ASP A 252 -33.46 -21.02 1.88
C ASP A 252 -33.81 -21.00 3.39
N ASN A 253 -33.59 -19.85 4.06
CA ASN A 253 -33.92 -19.68 5.49
C ASN A 253 -35.36 -19.24 5.76
N ILE A 254 -36.15 -18.92 4.74
CA ILE A 254 -37.57 -18.54 4.83
C ILE A 254 -38.48 -19.72 4.59
N LEU A 255 -37.98 -20.79 3.98
CA LEU A 255 -38.70 -22.07 3.74
C LEU A 255 -38.48 -23.04 4.92
#